data_69e82347f1916650de65498409f94e04
#
_entry.id   69e82347f1916650de65498409f94e04
#
_cell.length_a   1.000
_cell.length_b   1.000
_cell.length_c   1.000
_cell.angle_alpha   90.00
_cell.angle_beta   90.00
_cell.angle_gamma   90.00
#
_symmetry.space_group_name_H-M   'P 1'
#
loop_
_entity.id
_entity.type
_entity.pdbx_description
1 polymer ?
#
loop_
_entity_poly.entity_id
_entity_poly.type
_entity_poly.pdbx_seq_one_letter_code
_entity_poly.pdbx_strand_id
1 'polypeptide(L)'
;MKYVARTVTRDPAMLGPAVHPGEMLLKEFLRPRGLTQVDTARQLGMSLNRLNELILGKRGVTADTALRLARRFKSSPQVWMHLQADWDLHQALRKRRAA
;
A
#
# COMPACT_ATOMS: atom_id res chain seq x y z
N MET A 1 -12.86 -16.81 6.40
CA MET A 1 -12.01 -15.64 6.47
C MET A 1 -12.77 -14.42 6.03
N LYS A 2 -12.85 -13.47 6.91
CA LYS A 2 -13.59 -12.23 6.66
C LYS A 2 -13.10 -11.50 5.41
N TYR A 3 -11.84 -11.56 5.19
CA TYR A 3 -11.18 -10.92 4.08
C TYR A 3 -11.65 -11.45 2.73
N VAL A 4 -11.74 -12.77 2.60
CA VAL A 4 -12.15 -13.39 1.33
C VAL A 4 -13.59 -13.01 0.98
N ALA A 5 -14.47 -13.04 1.96
CA ALA A 5 -15.87 -12.67 1.75
C ALA A 5 -16.00 -11.23 1.25
N ARG A 6 -15.17 -10.33 1.82
CA ARG A 6 -15.21 -8.92 1.45
C ARG A 6 -14.78 -8.67 0.01
N THR A 7 -13.77 -9.40 -0.45
CA THR A 7 -13.26 -9.20 -1.80
C THR A 7 -14.15 -9.86 -2.85
N VAL A 8 -14.73 -11.02 -2.53
CA VAL A 8 -15.54 -11.78 -3.49
C VAL A 8 -16.85 -11.09 -3.82
N THR A 9 -17.47 -10.42 -2.84
CA THR A 9 -18.81 -9.87 -3.01
C THR A 9 -18.83 -8.43 -3.50
N ARG A 10 -17.68 -7.78 -3.64
CA ARG A 10 -17.63 -6.38 -4.03
C ARG A 10 -17.53 -6.17 -5.52
N ASP A 11 -18.45 -5.38 -6.04
CA ASP A 11 -18.33 -4.81 -7.37
C ASP A 11 -17.25 -3.71 -7.31
N PRO A 12 -16.23 -3.75 -8.15
CA PRO A 12 -15.20 -2.71 -8.17
C PRO A 12 -15.75 -1.30 -8.30
N ALA A 13 -16.87 -1.13 -8.99
CA ALA A 13 -17.49 0.18 -9.16
C ALA A 13 -18.04 0.75 -7.84
N MET A 14 -18.26 -0.10 -6.85
CA MET A 14 -18.82 0.29 -5.57
C MET A 14 -17.75 0.45 -4.49
N LEU A 15 -16.49 0.27 -4.81
CA LEU A 15 -15.41 0.50 -3.88
C LEU A 15 -15.31 1.99 -3.55
N GLY A 16 -15.10 2.30 -2.28
CA GLY A 16 -14.85 3.67 -1.87
C GLY A 16 -13.51 4.18 -2.40
N PRO A 17 -13.15 5.41 -2.06
CA PRO A 17 -11.86 5.96 -2.46
C PRO A 17 -10.72 5.04 -2.04
N ALA A 18 -9.81 4.78 -2.97
CA ALA A 18 -8.66 3.94 -2.69
C ALA A 18 -7.54 4.78 -2.08
N VAL A 19 -6.80 4.16 -1.16
CA VAL A 19 -5.63 4.78 -0.54
C VAL A 19 -4.41 4.04 -1.05
N HIS A 20 -3.44 4.79 -1.58
CA HIS A 20 -2.18 4.17 -2.00
C HIS A 20 -1.45 3.65 -0.77
N PRO A 21 -0.86 2.42 -0.85
CA PRO A 21 -0.14 1.86 0.30
C PRO A 21 0.98 2.77 0.83
N GLY A 22 1.62 3.56 -0.04
CA GLY A 22 2.63 4.52 0.38
C GLY A 22 2.06 5.64 1.26
N GLU A 23 0.86 6.08 0.96
CA GLU A 23 0.17 7.07 1.80
C GLU A 23 -0.19 6.48 3.16
N MET A 24 -0.68 5.25 3.18
CA MET A 24 -0.96 4.53 4.42
C MET A 24 0.29 4.41 5.27
N LEU A 25 1.40 4.02 4.65
CA LEU A 25 2.68 3.90 5.34
C LEU A 25 3.08 5.22 6.00
N LEU A 26 3.02 6.31 5.25
CA LEU A 26 3.42 7.62 5.76
C LEU A 26 2.52 8.10 6.90
N LYS A 27 1.21 8.07 6.68
CA LYS A 27 0.26 8.68 7.61
C LYS A 27 -0.02 7.85 8.85
N GLU A 28 -0.04 6.53 8.71
CA GLU A 28 -0.44 5.66 9.79
C GLU A 28 0.73 5.01 10.54
N PHE A 29 1.91 4.98 9.93
CA PHE A 29 3.06 4.31 10.54
C PHE A 29 4.24 5.24 10.79
N LEU A 30 4.65 6.04 9.79
CA LEU A 30 5.84 6.87 9.96
C LEU A 30 5.58 8.11 10.80
N ARG A 31 4.57 8.90 10.43
CA ARG A 31 4.27 10.14 11.15
C ARG A 31 3.89 9.93 12.62
N PRO A 32 2.96 9.03 12.94
CA PRO A 32 2.59 8.85 14.35
C PRO A 32 3.75 8.38 15.25
N ARG A 33 4.74 7.71 14.67
CA ARG A 33 5.89 7.20 15.41
C ARG A 33 7.12 8.08 15.31
N GLY A 34 7.02 9.20 14.61
CA GLY A 34 8.14 10.10 14.41
C GLY A 34 9.30 9.48 13.64
N LEU A 35 9.02 8.55 12.74
CA LEU A 35 10.04 7.85 11.98
C LEU A 35 10.43 8.64 10.73
N THR A 36 11.75 8.73 10.48
CA THR A 36 12.25 9.36 9.26
C THR A 36 12.24 8.35 8.11
N GLN A 37 12.21 8.86 6.89
CA GLN A 37 12.31 7.98 5.72
C GLN A 37 13.68 7.33 5.64
N VAL A 38 14.74 8.05 6.01
CA VAL A 38 16.10 7.50 5.99
C VAL A 38 16.21 6.28 6.89
N ASP A 39 15.78 6.42 8.14
CA ASP A 39 15.84 5.31 9.09
C ASP A 39 14.94 4.16 8.69
N THR A 40 13.74 4.48 8.19
CA THR A 40 12.80 3.47 7.77
C THR A 40 13.32 2.66 6.58
N ALA A 41 13.90 3.34 5.59
CA ALA A 41 14.49 2.66 4.43
C ALA A 41 15.58 1.69 4.87
N ARG A 42 16.45 2.14 5.77
CA ARG A 42 17.50 1.29 6.30
C ARG A 42 16.93 0.06 7.01
N GLN A 43 15.92 0.25 7.84
CA GLN A 43 15.29 -0.84 8.58
C GLN A 43 14.56 -1.82 7.66
N LEU A 44 14.02 -1.33 6.56
CA LEU A 44 13.35 -2.16 5.56
C LEU A 44 14.33 -2.84 4.60
N GLY A 45 15.59 -2.43 4.63
CA GLY A 45 16.59 -2.97 3.71
C GLY A 45 16.39 -2.53 2.28
N MET A 46 15.91 -1.31 2.07
CA MET A 46 15.72 -0.75 0.74
C MET A 46 16.34 0.63 0.63
N SER A 47 16.53 1.12 -0.60
CA SER A 47 17.09 2.44 -0.81
C SER A 47 16.09 3.52 -0.39
N LEU A 48 16.61 4.67 0.01
CA LEU A 48 15.78 5.83 0.33
C LEU A 48 14.95 6.25 -0.88
N ASN A 49 15.53 6.20 -2.07
CA ASN A 49 14.83 6.57 -3.30
C ASN A 49 13.63 5.67 -3.53
N ARG A 50 13.80 4.35 -3.34
CA ARG A 50 12.70 3.40 -3.51
C ARG A 50 11.58 3.66 -2.49
N LEU A 51 11.93 3.90 -1.24
CA LEU A 51 10.92 4.21 -0.22
C LEU A 51 10.21 5.51 -0.54
N ASN A 52 10.94 6.53 -0.95
CA ASN A 52 10.35 7.83 -1.30
C ASN A 52 9.37 7.68 -2.47
N GLU A 53 9.74 6.92 -3.50
CA GLU A 53 8.85 6.67 -4.63
C GLU A 53 7.58 5.93 -4.21
N LEU A 54 7.70 4.99 -3.28
CA LEU A 54 6.53 4.29 -2.75
C LEU A 54 5.61 5.27 -2.02
N ILE A 55 6.16 6.10 -1.17
CA ILE A 55 5.39 7.09 -0.39
C ILE A 55 4.70 8.09 -1.31
N LEU A 56 5.33 8.49 -2.40
CA LEU A 56 4.76 9.42 -3.37
C LEU A 56 3.77 8.76 -4.34
N GLY A 57 3.57 7.46 -4.24
CA GLY A 57 2.65 6.75 -5.12
C GLY A 57 3.21 6.48 -6.52
N LYS A 58 4.51 6.70 -6.73
CA LYS A 58 5.16 6.46 -8.01
C LYS A 58 5.54 4.99 -8.21
N ARG A 59 5.51 4.22 -7.15
CA ARG A 59 5.87 2.80 -7.14
C ARG A 59 4.87 2.07 -6.27
N GLY A 60 4.51 0.86 -6.69
CA GLY A 60 3.57 0.04 -5.91
C GLY A 60 4.29 -0.90 -4.95
N VAL A 61 3.49 -1.55 -4.10
CA VAL A 61 3.96 -2.59 -3.19
C VAL A 61 3.98 -3.91 -3.94
N THR A 62 5.15 -4.54 -3.95
CA THR A 62 5.32 -5.92 -4.43
C THR A 62 5.21 -6.86 -3.24
N ALA A 63 5.14 -8.17 -3.51
CA ALA A 63 5.11 -9.17 -2.45
C ALA A 63 6.33 -9.04 -1.53
N ASP A 64 7.52 -8.83 -2.11
CA ASP A 64 8.73 -8.63 -1.33
C ASP A 64 8.62 -7.42 -0.40
N THR A 65 8.15 -6.30 -0.93
CA THR A 65 7.97 -5.10 -0.12
C THR A 65 6.93 -5.32 0.98
N ALA A 66 5.84 -6.01 0.67
CA ALA A 66 4.81 -6.33 1.66
C ALA A 66 5.38 -7.14 2.82
N LEU A 67 6.23 -8.12 2.52
CA LEU A 67 6.88 -8.92 3.54
C LEU A 67 7.81 -8.08 4.43
N ARG A 68 8.55 -7.18 3.83
CA ARG A 68 9.45 -6.27 4.57
C ARG A 68 8.66 -5.34 5.49
N LEU A 69 7.58 -4.76 4.98
CA LEU A 69 6.71 -3.88 5.76
C LEU A 69 6.05 -4.64 6.93
N ALA A 70 5.56 -5.84 6.64
CA ALA A 70 4.92 -6.67 7.65
C ALA A 70 5.87 -7.00 8.81
N ARG A 71 7.11 -7.33 8.48
CA ARG A 71 8.13 -7.65 9.48
C ARG A 71 8.45 -6.43 10.35
N ARG A 72 8.66 -5.28 9.71
CA ARG A 72 9.06 -4.07 10.44
C ARG A 72 7.95 -3.53 11.33
N PHE A 73 6.72 -3.55 10.85
CA PHE A 73 5.59 -2.93 11.52
C PHE A 73 4.63 -3.93 12.15
N LYS A 74 5.00 -5.21 12.18
CA LYS A 74 4.21 -6.27 12.80
C LYS A 74 2.77 -6.30 12.28
N SER A 75 2.64 -6.13 10.98
CA SER A 75 1.36 -6.16 10.29
C SER A 75 1.31 -7.37 9.36
N SER A 76 0.15 -7.61 8.77
CA SER A 76 -0.02 -8.68 7.80
C SER A 76 0.49 -8.22 6.42
N PRO A 77 1.28 -9.04 5.72
CA PRO A 77 1.67 -8.68 4.35
C PRO A 77 0.46 -8.60 3.42
N GLN A 78 -0.60 -9.35 3.71
CA GLN A 78 -1.82 -9.29 2.91
C GLN A 78 -2.48 -7.91 2.95
N VAL A 79 -2.42 -7.23 4.07
CA VAL A 79 -2.97 -5.88 4.18
C VAL A 79 -2.33 -4.95 3.15
N TRP A 80 -1.01 -5.02 3.03
CA TRP A 80 -0.30 -4.17 2.07
C TRP A 80 -0.63 -4.53 0.62
N MET A 81 -0.75 -5.83 0.34
CA MET A 81 -1.12 -6.29 -1.01
C MET A 81 -2.55 -5.90 -1.36
N HIS A 82 -3.46 -5.93 -0.37
CA HIS A 82 -4.84 -5.50 -0.59
C HIS A 82 -4.95 -4.03 -0.92
N LEU A 83 -4.22 -3.20 -0.19
CA LEU A 83 -4.19 -1.77 -0.47
C LEU A 83 -3.72 -1.53 -1.91
N GLN A 84 -2.71 -2.27 -2.34
CA GLN A 84 -2.19 -2.16 -3.69
C GLN A 84 -3.22 -2.63 -4.72
N ALA A 85 -3.86 -3.77 -4.47
CA ALA A 85 -4.86 -4.30 -5.40
C ALA A 85 -6.04 -3.34 -5.54
N ASP A 86 -6.53 -2.80 -4.43
CA ASP A 86 -7.63 -1.83 -4.47
C ASP A 86 -7.22 -0.59 -5.27
N TRP A 87 -6.01 -0.09 -5.03
CA TRP A 87 -5.50 1.06 -5.77
C TRP A 87 -5.46 0.78 -7.27
N ASP A 88 -4.91 -0.37 -7.65
CA ASP A 88 -4.78 -0.76 -9.05
C ASP A 88 -6.15 -0.87 -9.73
N LEU A 89 -7.13 -1.46 -9.03
CA LEU A 89 -8.49 -1.57 -9.57
C LEU A 89 -9.12 -0.20 -9.78
N HIS A 90 -8.95 0.72 -8.84
CA HIS A 90 -9.46 2.07 -8.99
C HIS A 90 -8.82 2.80 -10.16
N GLN A 91 -7.51 2.63 -10.33
CA GLN A 91 -6.83 3.26 -11.48
C GLN A 91 -7.33 2.68 -12.80
N ALA A 92 -7.53 1.37 -12.86
CA ALA A 92 -8.05 0.74 -14.07
C ALA A 92 -9.48 1.21 -14.39
N LEU A 93 -10.33 1.35 -13.38
CA LEU A 93 -11.69 1.87 -13.56
C LEU A 93 -11.69 3.30 -14.07
N ARG A 94 -10.83 4.14 -13.52
CA ARG A 94 -10.71 5.54 -13.95
C ARG A 94 -10.28 5.63 -15.41
N LYS A 95 -9.34 4.81 -15.84
CA LYS A 95 -8.92 4.77 -17.23
C LYS A 95 -10.05 4.36 -18.15
N ARG A 96 -10.84 3.37 -17.76
CA ARG A 96 -11.99 2.93 -18.54
C ARG A 96 -13.04 4.02 -18.69
N ARG A 97 -13.30 4.76 -17.63
CA ARG A 97 -14.29 5.85 -17.65
C ARG A 97 -13.82 7.03 -18.50
N ALA A 98 -12.52 7.24 -18.57
CA ALA A 98 -11.93 8.32 -19.37
C ALA A 98 -11.85 7.98 -20.85
N ALA A 99 -11.92 6.70 -21.22
CA ALA A 99 -11.78 6.25 -22.61
C ALA A 99 -13.06 6.40 -23.43
#